data_8e559f1dfb69bd95ba29d88c5457e524
#
_entry.id   8e559f1dfb69bd95ba29d88c5457e524
#
_cell.length_a   1.000
_cell.length_b   1.000
_cell.length_c   1.000
_cell.angle_alpha   90.00
_cell.angle_beta   90.00
_cell.angle_gamma   90.00
#
_symmetry.space_group_name_H-M   'P 1'
#
loop_
_entity.id
_entity.type
_entity.pdbx_description
1 polymer ?
#
loop_
_entity_poly.entity_id
_entity_poly.type
_entity_poly.pdbx_seq_one_letter_code
_entity_poly.pdbx_strand_id
1 'polypeptide(L)'
;STIPETRVFLMAGNHDYIKRNSFYRGFAWEPNVTFFDNEKMSCAYIEELQTFVYGMSYEHQEIKEPLYDSWQPEQEPGFHVLLAHGGDEKHIPMDAKKILSSGFTYLALGHIHKPQAMVRGKALYPGALEPIDRNDTGDHGYIEGSYDNGRMRLKFVPFASRSYQNLLLTLDETSTQYSLEEMLKGEILKRGGKNIYRLILRGRRAPEFILLTERLKKLGNIVEVLDESRPAYDLEELYRKYTGTLIGDYIGHFMGRELTVVEEKALYHGLQALLETSILN
;
A
#
# COMPACT_ATOMS: atom_id res chain seq x y z
N SER A 1 1.36 13.68 29.83
CA SER A 1 1.06 14.08 28.46
C SER A 1 1.96 15.21 28.00
N THR A 2 2.47 15.17 26.76
CA THR A 2 3.23 16.28 26.15
C THR A 2 2.32 17.32 25.49
N ILE A 3 1.03 16.99 25.32
CA ILE A 3 -0.01 17.83 24.67
C ILE A 3 -1.29 17.85 25.53
N PRO A 4 -1.26 18.33 26.77
CA PRO A 4 -2.39 18.23 27.68
C PRO A 4 -3.64 19.00 27.20
N GLU A 5 -3.45 20.07 26.43
CA GLU A 5 -4.52 20.90 25.87
C GLU A 5 -5.23 20.26 24.65
N THR A 6 -4.67 19.17 24.11
CA THR A 6 -5.25 18.49 22.95
C THR A 6 -6.15 17.34 23.40
N ARG A 7 -7.43 17.36 23.03
CA ARG A 7 -8.34 16.24 23.24
C ARG A 7 -8.02 15.12 22.24
N VAL A 8 -7.82 13.92 22.72
CA VAL A 8 -7.48 12.75 21.92
C VAL A 8 -8.59 11.71 22.03
N PHE A 9 -9.06 11.19 20.91
CA PHE A 9 -10.08 10.15 20.86
C PHE A 9 -9.49 8.93 20.18
N LEU A 10 -9.59 7.77 20.84
CA LEU A 10 -9.01 6.52 20.39
C LEU A 10 -10.04 5.40 20.36
N MET A 11 -9.86 4.48 19.44
CA MET A 11 -10.59 3.22 19.37
C MET A 11 -9.66 2.10 18.90
N ALA A 12 -9.95 0.86 19.30
CA ALA A 12 -9.32 -0.34 18.77
C ALA A 12 -9.99 -0.76 17.46
N GLY A 13 -9.19 -1.15 16.47
CA GLY A 13 -9.65 -1.70 15.21
C GLY A 13 -9.68 -3.23 15.20
N ASN A 14 -9.84 -3.82 14.01
CA ASN A 14 -9.96 -5.27 13.83
C ASN A 14 -8.67 -6.06 14.09
N HIS A 15 -7.50 -5.43 13.98
CA HIS A 15 -6.21 -6.08 14.27
C HIS A 15 -5.84 -6.06 15.76
N ASP A 16 -6.26 -5.04 16.47
CA ASP A 16 -5.98 -4.81 17.89
C ASP A 16 -7.26 -4.83 18.76
N TYR A 17 -8.29 -5.54 18.29
CA TYR A 17 -9.58 -5.65 18.97
C TYR A 17 -9.47 -6.04 20.46
N ILE A 18 -10.40 -5.58 21.28
CA ILE A 18 -10.34 -5.65 22.74
C ILE A 18 -10.68 -7.07 23.22
N LYS A 19 -9.66 -7.86 23.49
CA LYS A 19 -9.75 -9.17 24.14
C LYS A 19 -9.82 -9.03 25.67
N ARG A 20 -10.13 -10.14 26.34
CA ARG A 20 -10.16 -10.19 27.82
C ARG A 20 -8.85 -9.72 28.46
N ASN A 21 -7.72 -10.04 27.84
CA ASN A 21 -6.36 -9.68 28.29
C ASN A 21 -5.73 -8.56 27.45
N SER A 22 -6.53 -7.74 26.78
CA SER A 22 -6.05 -6.62 25.98
C SER A 22 -5.32 -5.61 26.86
N PHE A 23 -4.20 -5.10 26.36
CA PHE A 23 -3.43 -4.02 26.98
C PHE A 23 -4.30 -2.79 27.26
N TYR A 24 -5.22 -2.46 26.38
CA TYR A 24 -6.12 -1.31 26.51
C TYR A 24 -6.96 -1.32 27.81
N ARG A 25 -7.31 -2.50 28.36
CA ARG A 25 -8.11 -2.62 29.58
C ARG A 25 -7.35 -2.26 30.86
N GLY A 26 -6.03 -2.42 30.85
CA GLY A 26 -5.17 -2.16 32.01
C GLY A 26 -4.37 -0.85 31.90
N PHE A 27 -4.49 -0.15 30.79
CA PHE A 27 -3.73 1.08 30.55
C PHE A 27 -4.42 2.28 31.21
N ALA A 28 -3.67 3.03 32.02
CA ALA A 28 -4.16 4.29 32.59
C ALA A 28 -4.03 5.43 31.57
N TRP A 29 -5.13 5.76 30.93
CA TRP A 29 -5.18 6.85 29.95
C TRP A 29 -5.03 8.21 30.62
N GLU A 30 -4.32 9.12 29.99
CA GLU A 30 -4.20 10.51 30.44
C GLU A 30 -5.58 11.20 30.40
N PRO A 31 -5.83 12.24 31.25
CA PRO A 31 -7.14 12.90 31.35
C PRO A 31 -7.65 13.53 30.04
N ASN A 32 -6.75 13.88 29.12
CA ASN A 32 -7.11 14.43 27.81
C ASN A 32 -7.39 13.37 26.75
N VAL A 33 -7.30 12.07 27.10
CA VAL A 33 -7.54 10.95 26.18
C VAL A 33 -8.85 10.26 26.51
N THR A 34 -9.74 10.18 25.55
CA THR A 34 -10.97 9.39 25.62
C THR A 34 -10.78 8.12 24.78
N PHE A 35 -10.79 6.97 25.40
CA PHE A 35 -10.74 5.68 24.73
C PHE A 35 -12.13 5.05 24.71
N PHE A 36 -12.65 4.75 23.53
CA PHE A 36 -13.91 4.00 23.36
C PHE A 36 -13.64 2.53 23.61
N ASP A 37 -13.99 2.02 24.80
CA ASP A 37 -13.47 0.78 25.38
C ASP A 37 -14.28 -0.48 25.10
N ASN A 38 -15.35 -0.39 24.31
CA ASN A 38 -16.24 -1.52 24.00
C ASN A 38 -16.92 -1.39 22.62
N GLU A 39 -17.62 -2.44 22.21
CA GLU A 39 -18.31 -2.55 20.90
C GLU A 39 -19.73 -1.92 20.91
N LYS A 40 -19.91 -0.86 21.68
CA LYS A 40 -21.15 -0.09 21.72
C LYS A 40 -20.87 1.37 21.40
N MET A 41 -21.78 2.00 20.66
CA MET A 41 -21.69 3.43 20.40
C MET A 41 -21.62 4.20 21.72
N SER A 42 -20.61 5.02 21.83
CA SER A 42 -20.42 5.98 22.92
C SER A 42 -20.19 7.37 22.34
N CYS A 43 -20.56 8.39 23.12
CA CYS A 43 -20.42 9.79 22.73
C CYS A 43 -19.63 10.54 23.80
N ALA A 44 -18.66 11.33 23.36
CA ALA A 44 -17.94 12.28 24.17
C ALA A 44 -18.24 13.71 23.69
N TYR A 45 -18.54 14.61 24.60
CA TYR A 45 -18.85 16.00 24.29
C TYR A 45 -17.72 16.94 24.74
N ILE A 46 -17.32 17.84 23.84
CA ILE A 46 -16.35 18.90 24.11
C ILE A 46 -17.14 20.20 24.12
N GLU A 47 -17.45 20.67 25.33
CA GLU A 47 -18.33 21.83 25.56
C GLU A 47 -17.78 23.09 24.91
N GLU A 48 -16.49 23.36 25.05
CA GLU A 48 -15.82 24.56 24.55
C GLU A 48 -15.85 24.68 23.03
N LEU A 49 -15.98 23.52 22.35
CA LEU A 49 -16.02 23.44 20.88
C LEU A 49 -17.40 23.07 20.33
N GLN A 50 -18.39 22.87 21.21
CA GLN A 50 -19.70 22.32 20.82
C GLN A 50 -19.56 21.12 19.88
N THR A 51 -18.67 20.19 20.23
CA THR A 51 -18.30 19.06 19.38
C THR A 51 -18.62 17.75 20.05
N PHE A 52 -19.34 16.90 19.35
CA PHE A 52 -19.68 15.54 19.74
C PHE A 52 -18.83 14.54 18.97
N VAL A 53 -18.10 13.69 19.67
CA VAL A 53 -17.28 12.64 19.06
C VAL A 53 -17.85 11.29 19.43
N TYR A 54 -18.27 10.55 18.43
CA TYR A 54 -18.86 9.21 18.56
C TYR A 54 -17.85 8.16 18.13
N GLY A 55 -17.84 7.03 18.83
CA GLY A 55 -16.97 5.94 18.49
C GLY A 55 -17.35 4.65 19.22
N MET A 56 -16.74 3.57 18.81
CA MET A 56 -16.72 2.26 19.49
C MET A 56 -15.44 1.54 19.12
N SER A 57 -15.00 0.60 19.95
CA SER A 57 -13.90 -0.32 19.63
C SER A 57 -14.39 -1.68 19.18
N TYR A 58 -13.62 -2.38 18.39
CA TYR A 58 -13.85 -3.78 18.08
C TYR A 58 -13.58 -4.67 19.31
N GLU A 59 -14.49 -5.60 19.61
CA GLU A 59 -14.28 -6.71 20.55
C GLU A 59 -14.17 -8.05 19.80
N HIS A 60 -14.43 -8.05 18.49
CA HIS A 60 -14.29 -9.18 17.57
C HIS A 60 -13.42 -8.81 16.38
N GLN A 61 -12.68 -9.76 15.83
CA GLN A 61 -11.79 -9.50 14.68
C GLN A 61 -12.58 -9.17 13.41
N GLU A 62 -13.71 -9.84 13.19
CA GLU A 62 -14.61 -9.62 12.06
C GLU A 62 -15.99 -9.23 12.58
N ILE A 63 -16.57 -8.19 12.01
CA ILE A 63 -17.94 -7.71 12.27
C ILE A 63 -18.60 -7.47 10.92
N LYS A 64 -19.53 -8.33 10.52
CA LYS A 64 -20.15 -8.29 9.19
C LYS A 64 -21.44 -7.46 9.15
N GLU A 65 -21.93 -7.07 10.29
CA GLU A 65 -23.11 -6.23 10.43
C GLU A 65 -22.76 -4.75 10.15
N PRO A 66 -23.61 -4.01 9.40
CA PRO A 66 -23.38 -2.58 9.12
C PRO A 66 -23.78 -1.72 10.32
N LEU A 67 -23.10 -1.86 11.44
CA LEU A 67 -23.47 -1.26 12.73
C LEU A 67 -23.63 0.26 12.65
N TYR A 68 -22.72 0.96 11.96
CA TYR A 68 -22.74 2.43 11.85
C TYR A 68 -23.95 2.96 11.09
N ASP A 69 -24.53 2.18 10.18
CA ASP A 69 -25.65 2.60 9.34
C ASP A 69 -26.94 2.88 10.10
N SER A 70 -27.08 2.36 11.32
CA SER A 70 -28.23 2.57 12.21
C SER A 70 -28.03 3.69 13.22
N TRP A 71 -26.81 4.25 13.32
CA TRP A 71 -26.48 5.26 14.30
C TRP A 71 -27.03 6.63 13.91
N GLN A 72 -27.45 7.38 14.94
CA GLN A 72 -27.91 8.75 14.83
C GLN A 72 -27.20 9.59 15.88
N PRO A 73 -26.73 10.81 15.52
CA PRO A 73 -26.16 11.70 16.50
C PRO A 73 -27.24 12.31 17.42
N GLU A 74 -26.78 12.87 18.52
CA GLU A 74 -27.64 13.67 19.40
C GLU A 74 -28.29 14.81 18.60
N GLN A 75 -29.50 15.22 18.99
CA GLN A 75 -30.26 16.27 18.30
C GLN A 75 -29.81 17.68 18.70
N GLU A 76 -28.73 17.81 19.46
CA GLU A 76 -28.17 19.09 19.88
C GLU A 76 -27.37 19.75 18.74
N PRO A 77 -27.43 21.08 18.63
CA PRO A 77 -26.61 21.82 17.69
C PRO A 77 -25.12 21.61 17.97
N GLY A 78 -24.31 21.35 16.94
CA GLY A 78 -22.88 21.16 17.14
C GLY A 78 -22.18 20.51 15.94
N PHE A 79 -20.91 20.23 16.12
CA PHE A 79 -20.10 19.48 15.16
C PHE A 79 -20.08 17.99 15.55
N HIS A 80 -20.72 17.16 14.77
CA HIS A 80 -20.88 15.72 15.03
C HIS A 80 -19.88 14.89 14.22
N VAL A 81 -18.90 14.31 14.89
CA VAL A 81 -17.86 13.49 14.29
C VAL A 81 -18.07 12.02 14.64
N LEU A 82 -18.15 11.15 13.66
CA LEU A 82 -18.08 9.71 13.86
C LEU A 82 -16.64 9.23 13.61
N LEU A 83 -15.99 8.73 14.66
CA LEU A 83 -14.76 7.96 14.56
C LEU A 83 -15.12 6.51 14.30
N ALA A 84 -14.78 5.99 13.11
CA ALA A 84 -15.19 4.66 12.66
C ALA A 84 -14.01 3.87 12.07
N HIS A 85 -14.04 2.56 12.25
CA HIS A 85 -13.05 1.65 11.68
C HIS A 85 -13.77 0.56 10.87
N GLY A 86 -13.39 0.33 9.61
CA GLY A 86 -14.04 -0.65 8.74
C GLY A 86 -14.36 -0.12 7.36
N GLY A 87 -15.41 -0.68 6.73
CA GLY A 87 -15.89 -0.28 5.40
C GLY A 87 -15.72 -1.33 4.31
N ASP A 88 -15.28 -2.55 4.65
CA ASP A 88 -15.32 -3.71 3.77
C ASP A 88 -16.33 -4.76 4.26
N GLU A 89 -16.52 -5.84 3.50
CA GLU A 89 -17.53 -6.87 3.78
C GLU A 89 -17.35 -7.63 5.12
N LYS A 90 -16.14 -7.61 5.67
CA LYS A 90 -15.80 -8.34 6.91
C LYS A 90 -15.65 -7.43 8.11
N HIS A 91 -15.46 -6.15 7.89
CA HIS A 91 -15.11 -5.19 8.93
C HIS A 91 -16.06 -4.00 8.87
N ILE A 92 -17.21 -4.16 9.48
CA ILE A 92 -18.34 -3.23 9.56
C ILE A 92 -18.59 -2.54 8.21
N PRO A 93 -19.27 -3.21 7.27
CA PRO A 93 -19.72 -2.58 6.03
C PRO A 93 -20.50 -1.31 6.37
N MET A 94 -20.32 -0.25 5.58
CA MET A 94 -20.97 1.03 5.87
C MET A 94 -21.41 1.78 4.61
N ASP A 95 -22.58 2.41 4.67
CA ASP A 95 -23.02 3.42 3.71
C ASP A 95 -22.76 4.82 4.27
N ALA A 96 -21.62 5.41 3.88
CA ALA A 96 -21.20 6.73 4.35
C ALA A 96 -22.22 7.84 4.00
N LYS A 97 -22.98 7.72 2.90
CA LYS A 97 -24.02 8.70 2.54
C LYS A 97 -25.21 8.59 3.48
N LYS A 98 -25.64 7.37 3.81
CA LYS A 98 -26.71 7.13 4.76
C LYS A 98 -26.34 7.66 6.15
N ILE A 99 -25.14 7.36 6.62
CA ILE A 99 -24.63 7.82 7.92
C ILE A 99 -24.56 9.36 7.96
N LEU A 100 -24.06 10.02 6.91
CA LEU A 100 -24.04 11.48 6.84
C LEU A 100 -25.43 12.09 6.79
N SER A 101 -26.40 11.43 6.16
CA SER A 101 -27.79 11.90 6.12
C SER A 101 -28.55 11.74 7.43
N SER A 102 -28.06 10.94 8.38
CA SER A 102 -28.63 10.83 9.73
C SER A 102 -28.23 12.00 10.65
N GLY A 103 -27.31 12.89 10.21
CA GLY A 103 -26.93 14.09 10.96
C GLY A 103 -25.46 14.21 11.33
N PHE A 104 -24.63 13.18 11.09
CA PHE A 104 -23.19 13.31 11.26
C PHE A 104 -22.59 14.32 10.28
N THR A 105 -21.69 15.18 10.78
CA THR A 105 -21.03 16.22 9.98
C THR A 105 -19.78 15.69 9.29
N TYR A 106 -19.04 14.80 9.97
CA TYR A 106 -17.79 14.24 9.49
C TYR A 106 -17.60 12.79 9.93
N LEU A 107 -17.11 11.95 9.03
CA LEU A 107 -16.69 10.57 9.32
C LEU A 107 -15.17 10.47 9.25
N ALA A 108 -14.53 10.32 10.41
CA ALA A 108 -13.11 10.07 10.53
C ALA A 108 -12.87 8.56 10.49
N LEU A 109 -12.37 8.05 9.35
CA LEU A 109 -12.35 6.62 9.04
C LEU A 109 -10.96 6.02 9.23
N GLY A 110 -10.88 4.83 9.81
CA GLY A 110 -9.71 3.96 9.87
C GLY A 110 -9.96 2.63 9.15
N HIS A 111 -8.95 1.76 9.07
CA HIS A 111 -8.93 0.45 8.43
C HIS A 111 -8.23 0.42 7.06
N ILE A 112 -8.56 1.30 6.15
CA ILE A 112 -7.95 1.34 4.82
C ILE A 112 -6.61 2.09 4.90
N HIS A 113 -5.51 1.42 4.53
CA HIS A 113 -4.15 1.97 4.68
C HIS A 113 -3.79 3.04 3.64
N LYS A 114 -4.56 3.18 2.56
CA LYS A 114 -4.35 4.21 1.53
C LYS A 114 -5.28 5.39 1.74
N PRO A 115 -4.77 6.63 1.62
CA PRO A 115 -5.61 7.81 1.69
C PRO A 115 -6.69 7.79 0.62
N GLN A 116 -7.95 7.84 1.03
CA GLN A 116 -9.09 7.90 0.10
C GLN A 116 -10.34 8.51 0.72
N ALA A 117 -11.27 8.92 -0.12
CA ALA A 117 -12.54 9.47 0.28
C ALA A 117 -13.70 8.52 -0.10
N MET A 118 -14.54 8.15 0.87
CA MET A 118 -15.86 7.55 0.57
C MET A 118 -16.84 8.64 0.11
N VAL A 119 -16.82 9.79 0.79
CA VAL A 119 -17.55 10.99 0.41
C VAL A 119 -16.62 12.19 0.50
N ARG A 120 -16.37 12.83 -0.63
CA ARG A 120 -15.42 13.94 -0.73
C ARG A 120 -15.73 15.02 0.30
N GLY A 121 -14.74 15.38 1.10
CA GLY A 121 -14.82 16.42 2.11
C GLY A 121 -15.66 16.09 3.35
N LYS A 122 -16.19 14.84 3.50
CA LYS A 122 -17.04 14.45 4.63
C LYS A 122 -16.76 13.09 5.23
N ALA A 123 -16.23 12.14 4.44
CA ALA A 123 -15.91 10.78 4.91
C ALA A 123 -14.59 10.33 4.30
N LEU A 124 -13.52 10.35 5.11
CA LEU A 124 -12.15 10.19 4.63
C LEU A 124 -11.40 9.14 5.43
N TYR A 125 -10.65 8.30 4.72
CA TYR A 125 -9.57 7.50 5.28
C TYR A 125 -8.26 8.28 5.13
N PRO A 126 -7.52 8.57 6.19
CA PRO A 126 -6.18 9.15 6.11
C PRO A 126 -5.15 8.16 5.58
N GLY A 127 -5.46 6.88 5.63
CA GLY A 127 -4.50 5.81 5.44
C GLY A 127 -3.70 5.51 6.71
N ALA A 128 -2.65 4.71 6.59
CA ALA A 128 -1.69 4.51 7.66
C ALA A 128 -0.74 5.72 7.76
N LEU A 129 -0.28 6.05 8.96
CA LEU A 129 0.65 7.16 9.19
C LEU A 129 2.04 6.88 8.58
N GLU A 130 2.47 5.62 8.66
CA GLU A 130 3.64 5.06 7.98
C GLU A 130 3.20 3.85 7.15
N PRO A 131 3.87 3.53 6.03
CA PRO A 131 3.53 2.35 5.25
C PRO A 131 3.80 1.07 6.05
N ILE A 132 2.84 0.15 6.05
CA ILE A 132 2.89 -1.07 6.85
C ILE A 132 3.55 -2.21 6.07
N ASP A 133 3.29 -2.30 4.77
CA ASP A 133 3.85 -3.33 3.91
C ASP A 133 4.22 -2.80 2.51
N ARG A 134 4.81 -3.67 1.69
CA ARG A 134 5.29 -3.34 0.33
C ARG A 134 4.21 -2.93 -0.67
N ASN A 135 2.93 -3.17 -0.36
CA ASN A 135 1.79 -2.80 -1.21
C ASN A 135 1.26 -1.41 -0.84
N ASP A 136 1.65 -0.90 0.33
CA ASP A 136 1.31 0.45 0.81
C ASP A 136 2.21 1.49 0.13
N THR A 137 2.08 1.59 -1.19
CA THR A 137 2.86 2.55 -2.00
C THR A 137 2.18 3.92 -2.02
N GLY A 138 2.99 4.97 -2.16
CA GLY A 138 2.52 6.35 -2.24
C GLY A 138 2.69 7.12 -0.93
N ASP A 139 1.99 8.25 -0.83
CA ASP A 139 2.07 9.12 0.34
C ASP A 139 1.28 8.55 1.51
N HIS A 140 1.87 8.61 2.69
CA HIS A 140 1.25 8.28 3.97
C HIS A 140 1.28 9.49 4.90
N GLY A 141 0.26 9.61 5.74
CA GLY A 141 0.12 10.79 6.58
C GLY A 141 -1.24 10.84 7.29
N TYR A 142 -1.74 12.04 7.51
CA TYR A 142 -2.97 12.26 8.25
C TYR A 142 -3.86 13.32 7.57
N ILE A 143 -5.10 13.41 8.02
CA ILE A 143 -6.02 14.46 7.62
C ILE A 143 -5.98 15.58 8.68
N GLU A 144 -5.63 16.78 8.24
CA GLU A 144 -5.79 18.02 9.00
C GLU A 144 -7.12 18.67 8.60
N GLY A 145 -7.89 19.10 9.58
CA GLY A 145 -9.17 19.73 9.33
C GLY A 145 -9.45 20.93 10.21
N SER A 146 -10.25 21.87 9.72
CA SER A 146 -10.85 22.95 10.50
C SER A 146 -12.33 23.01 10.22
N TYR A 147 -13.11 23.30 11.26
CA TYR A 147 -14.54 23.53 11.18
C TYR A 147 -14.86 24.88 11.78
N ASP A 148 -15.50 25.75 11.01
CA ASP A 148 -15.90 27.08 11.46
C ASP A 148 -17.20 27.50 10.75
N ASN A 149 -18.20 27.94 11.53
CA ASN A 149 -19.48 28.46 11.01
C ASN A 149 -20.13 27.57 9.95
N GLY A 150 -20.18 26.24 10.19
CA GLY A 150 -20.77 25.28 9.27
C GLY A 150 -19.88 24.91 8.05
N ARG A 151 -18.68 25.48 7.96
CA ARG A 151 -17.73 25.22 6.88
C ARG A 151 -16.59 24.36 7.35
N MET A 152 -16.41 23.20 6.69
CA MET A 152 -15.29 22.30 6.94
C MET A 152 -14.24 22.43 5.83
N ARG A 153 -12.97 22.50 6.21
CA ARG A 153 -11.83 22.45 5.30
C ARG A 153 -10.97 21.26 5.71
N LEU A 154 -10.66 20.39 4.79
CA LEU A 154 -9.86 19.19 5.03
C LEU A 154 -8.67 19.16 4.06
N LYS A 155 -7.52 18.77 4.57
CA LYS A 155 -6.27 18.62 3.82
C LYS A 155 -5.58 17.34 4.25
N PHE A 156 -5.12 16.56 3.28
CA PHE A 156 -4.18 15.48 3.55
C PHE A 156 -2.78 16.08 3.75
N VAL A 157 -2.12 15.68 4.83
CA VAL A 157 -0.75 16.10 5.16
C VAL A 157 0.16 14.89 5.08
N PRO A 158 1.06 14.80 4.10
CA PRO A 158 2.09 13.77 4.06
C PRO A 158 2.98 13.88 5.29
N PHE A 159 3.22 12.75 5.97
CA PHE A 159 3.96 12.74 7.23
C PHE A 159 4.98 11.60 7.32
N ALA A 160 4.78 10.53 6.57
CA ALA A 160 5.62 9.34 6.64
C ALA A 160 7.12 9.64 6.45
N SER A 161 7.94 9.00 7.25
CA SER A 161 9.40 9.15 7.21
C SER A 161 10.02 8.49 5.97
N ARG A 162 9.31 7.54 5.36
CA ARG A 162 9.70 6.78 4.17
C ARG A 162 8.48 6.28 3.41
N SER A 163 8.66 5.88 2.16
CA SER A 163 7.62 5.24 1.36
C SER A 163 8.13 3.98 0.68
N TYR A 164 7.23 3.01 0.42
CA TYR A 164 7.52 1.93 -0.51
C TYR A 164 7.35 2.43 -1.94
N GLN A 165 8.33 2.19 -2.79
CA GLN A 165 8.32 2.66 -4.17
C GLN A 165 8.74 1.55 -5.13
N ASN A 166 7.99 1.42 -6.23
CA ASN A 166 8.43 0.62 -7.36
C ASN A 166 9.41 1.45 -8.19
N LEU A 167 10.62 0.92 -8.38
CA LEU A 167 11.67 1.53 -9.18
C LEU A 167 11.84 0.68 -10.44
N LEU A 168 11.41 1.23 -11.58
CA LEU A 168 11.52 0.56 -12.87
C LEU A 168 12.78 1.03 -13.56
N LEU A 169 13.66 0.10 -13.95
CA LEU A 169 14.80 0.34 -14.83
C LEU A 169 14.67 -0.49 -16.09
N THR A 170 14.95 0.14 -17.23
CA THR A 170 14.91 -0.52 -18.53
C THR A 170 16.32 -0.83 -18.98
N LEU A 171 16.56 -2.10 -19.30
CA LEU A 171 17.82 -2.60 -19.86
C LEU A 171 17.73 -2.66 -21.38
N ASP A 172 18.88 -2.46 -22.02
CA ASP A 172 19.12 -2.69 -23.44
C ASP A 172 20.35 -3.57 -23.64
N GLU A 173 20.69 -3.87 -24.89
CA GLU A 173 21.81 -4.72 -25.25
C GLU A 173 23.19 -4.14 -24.88
N THR A 174 23.27 -2.84 -24.61
CA THR A 174 24.50 -2.18 -24.18
C THR A 174 24.63 -2.09 -22.66
N SER A 175 23.58 -2.49 -21.93
CA SER A 175 23.54 -2.44 -20.48
C SER A 175 24.55 -3.39 -19.86
N THR A 176 25.26 -2.91 -18.86
CA THR A 176 26.23 -3.67 -18.06
C THR A 176 25.83 -3.63 -16.59
N GLN A 177 26.39 -4.52 -15.77
CA GLN A 177 26.18 -4.48 -14.32
C GLN A 177 26.56 -3.10 -13.74
N TYR A 178 27.66 -2.49 -14.24
CA TYR A 178 28.10 -1.18 -13.79
C TYR A 178 27.11 -0.07 -14.17
N SER A 179 26.68 -0.01 -15.45
CA SER A 179 25.71 1.01 -15.87
C SER A 179 24.38 0.89 -15.14
N LEU A 180 23.92 -0.34 -14.87
CA LEU A 180 22.71 -0.62 -14.08
C LEU A 180 22.87 -0.13 -12.64
N GLU A 181 24.02 -0.37 -12.00
CA GLU A 181 24.31 0.11 -10.64
C GLU A 181 24.31 1.64 -10.58
N GLU A 182 24.89 2.31 -11.57
CA GLU A 182 24.91 3.78 -11.64
C GLU A 182 23.50 4.37 -11.89
N MET A 183 22.70 3.78 -12.79
CA MET A 183 21.32 4.18 -12.98
C MET A 183 20.51 4.02 -11.68
N LEU A 184 20.68 2.89 -10.99
CA LEU A 184 19.99 2.62 -9.74
C LEU A 184 20.35 3.62 -8.65
N LYS A 185 21.65 3.92 -8.46
CA LYS A 185 22.12 4.95 -7.52
C LYS A 185 21.51 6.32 -7.83
N GLY A 186 21.50 6.69 -9.12
CA GLY A 186 20.92 7.95 -9.58
C GLY A 186 19.43 8.06 -9.26
N GLU A 187 18.66 7.00 -9.49
CA GLU A 187 17.23 6.98 -9.18
C GLU A 187 16.96 7.00 -7.67
N ILE A 188 17.72 6.25 -6.87
CA ILE A 188 17.62 6.29 -5.41
C ILE A 188 17.94 7.69 -4.87
N LEU A 189 18.96 8.34 -5.40
CA LEU A 189 19.33 9.71 -5.00
C LEU A 189 18.19 10.71 -5.29
N LYS A 190 17.57 10.62 -6.46
CA LYS A 190 16.44 11.49 -6.85
C LYS A 190 15.20 11.27 -6.00
N ARG A 191 14.90 10.01 -5.65
CA ARG A 191 13.66 9.63 -4.95
C ARG A 191 13.81 9.65 -3.43
N GLY A 192 15.03 9.61 -2.91
CA GLY A 192 15.35 9.68 -1.49
C GLY A 192 15.86 8.35 -0.91
N GLY A 193 17.07 8.38 -0.35
CA GLY A 193 17.76 7.19 0.18
C GLY A 193 17.08 6.53 1.38
N LYS A 194 16.11 7.19 2.02
CA LYS A 194 15.34 6.61 3.14
C LYS A 194 14.19 5.71 2.69
N ASN A 195 13.72 5.87 1.45
CA ASN A 195 12.62 5.09 0.91
C ASN A 195 13.00 3.61 0.75
N ILE A 196 12.00 2.75 0.68
CA ILE A 196 12.14 1.32 0.51
C ILE A 196 11.74 0.99 -0.93
N TYR A 197 12.61 0.27 -1.63
CA TYR A 197 12.46 0.05 -3.07
C TYR A 197 12.20 -1.40 -3.42
N ARG A 198 11.25 -1.60 -4.34
CA ARG A 198 11.09 -2.80 -5.14
C ARG A 198 11.61 -2.49 -6.53
N LEU A 199 12.77 -3.04 -6.88
CA LEU A 199 13.39 -2.86 -8.17
C LEU A 199 12.76 -3.81 -9.21
N ILE A 200 12.32 -3.25 -10.33
CA ILE A 200 11.79 -4.00 -11.47
C ILE A 200 12.66 -3.71 -12.68
N LEU A 201 13.29 -4.75 -13.22
CA LEU A 201 14.11 -4.66 -14.40
C LEU A 201 13.31 -5.12 -15.60
N ARG A 202 13.30 -4.33 -16.67
CA ARG A 202 12.63 -4.65 -17.95
C ARG A 202 13.53 -4.43 -19.12
N GLY A 203 13.07 -4.78 -20.30
CA GLY A 203 13.76 -4.57 -21.57
C GLY A 203 14.52 -5.78 -22.06
N ARG A 204 15.45 -5.58 -22.98
CA ARG A 204 16.25 -6.63 -23.60
C ARG A 204 17.71 -6.38 -23.30
N ARG A 205 18.37 -7.35 -22.68
CA ARG A 205 19.80 -7.30 -22.35
C ARG A 205 20.61 -8.23 -23.23
N ALA A 206 21.90 -7.95 -23.38
CA ALA A 206 22.78 -8.87 -24.06
C ALA A 206 22.68 -10.28 -23.44
N PRO A 207 22.69 -11.36 -24.24
CA PRO A 207 22.62 -12.73 -23.72
C PRO A 207 23.72 -13.06 -22.70
N GLU A 208 24.91 -12.47 -22.88
CA GLU A 208 26.09 -12.68 -22.04
C GLU A 208 26.04 -11.86 -20.73
N PHE A 209 25.07 -10.95 -20.61
CA PHE A 209 24.96 -10.11 -19.41
C PHE A 209 24.51 -10.92 -18.20
N ILE A 210 25.41 -11.07 -17.23
CA ILE A 210 25.12 -11.75 -15.96
C ILE A 210 24.62 -10.72 -14.95
N LEU A 211 23.37 -10.86 -14.55
CA LEU A 211 22.73 -9.99 -13.56
C LEU A 211 23.08 -10.45 -12.13
N LEU A 212 23.81 -9.60 -11.40
CA LEU A 212 24.19 -9.83 -10.02
C LEU A 212 23.24 -9.10 -9.07
N THR A 213 22.07 -9.69 -8.81
CA THR A 213 20.98 -9.07 -8.02
C THR A 213 21.39 -8.72 -6.58
N GLU A 214 22.23 -9.53 -5.97
CA GLU A 214 22.72 -9.28 -4.59
C GLU A 214 23.61 -8.03 -4.50
N ARG A 215 24.26 -7.63 -5.59
CA ARG A 215 24.99 -6.36 -5.62
C ARG A 215 24.02 -5.18 -5.65
N LEU A 216 22.94 -5.30 -6.40
CA LEU A 216 21.92 -4.24 -6.48
C LEU A 216 21.26 -3.99 -5.13
N LYS A 217 20.93 -5.04 -4.38
CA LYS A 217 20.33 -4.93 -3.04
C LYS A 217 21.20 -4.15 -2.04
N LYS A 218 22.50 -4.12 -2.24
CA LYS A 218 23.43 -3.39 -1.36
C LYS A 218 23.51 -1.89 -1.63
N LEU A 219 22.89 -1.40 -2.70
CA LEU A 219 23.00 0.01 -3.10
C LEU A 219 21.97 0.92 -2.42
N GLY A 220 21.00 0.34 -1.70
CA GLY A 220 19.98 1.08 -0.98
C GLY A 220 19.03 0.16 -0.21
N ASN A 221 17.92 0.70 0.27
CA ASN A 221 16.88 -0.08 0.94
C ASN A 221 16.05 -0.86 -0.09
N ILE A 222 16.66 -1.82 -0.78
CA ILE A 222 16.01 -2.62 -1.83
C ILE A 222 15.56 -3.95 -1.22
N VAL A 223 14.25 -4.12 -1.05
CA VAL A 223 13.67 -5.32 -0.43
C VAL A 223 13.40 -6.44 -1.44
N GLU A 224 13.25 -6.10 -2.71
CA GLU A 224 12.96 -7.06 -3.76
C GLU A 224 13.56 -6.60 -5.10
N VAL A 225 14.10 -7.55 -5.86
CA VAL A 225 14.51 -7.34 -7.26
C VAL A 225 13.75 -8.33 -8.12
N LEU A 226 12.95 -7.81 -9.04
CA LEU A 226 12.21 -8.58 -10.05
C LEU A 226 12.90 -8.39 -11.40
N ASP A 227 13.47 -9.46 -11.91
CA ASP A 227 14.00 -9.47 -13.28
C ASP A 227 12.90 -9.90 -14.27
N GLU A 228 12.29 -8.91 -14.92
CA GLU A 228 11.36 -9.08 -16.04
C GLU A 228 12.06 -8.79 -17.38
N SER A 229 13.39 -8.60 -17.37
CA SER A 229 14.17 -8.40 -18.59
C SER A 229 14.34 -9.73 -19.36
N ARG A 230 14.68 -9.61 -20.63
CA ARG A 230 14.86 -10.77 -21.52
C ARG A 230 16.20 -10.69 -22.22
N PRO A 231 16.88 -11.82 -22.47
CA PRO A 231 18.02 -11.82 -23.38
C PRO A 231 17.59 -11.41 -24.80
N ALA A 232 18.40 -10.59 -25.46
CA ALA A 232 18.18 -10.16 -26.83
C ALA A 232 18.75 -11.20 -27.81
N TYR A 233 18.17 -12.40 -27.83
CA TYR A 233 18.57 -13.44 -28.76
C TYR A 233 18.19 -13.08 -30.20
N ASP A 234 19.14 -13.21 -31.14
CA ASP A 234 18.83 -13.33 -32.56
C ASP A 234 18.35 -14.76 -32.82
N LEU A 235 17.03 -14.94 -32.83
CA LEU A 235 16.40 -16.24 -32.98
C LEU A 235 16.66 -16.88 -34.35
N GLU A 236 16.81 -16.06 -35.42
CA GLU A 236 17.12 -16.58 -36.76
C GLU A 236 18.56 -17.06 -36.85
N GLU A 237 19.50 -16.33 -36.25
CA GLU A 237 20.89 -16.78 -36.19
C GLU A 237 21.03 -18.03 -35.33
N LEU A 238 20.40 -18.08 -34.17
CA LEU A 238 20.42 -19.26 -33.30
C LEU A 238 19.77 -20.48 -33.96
N TYR A 239 18.66 -20.29 -34.66
CA TYR A 239 18.01 -21.39 -35.41
C TYR A 239 18.93 -21.96 -36.43
N ARG A 240 19.60 -21.10 -37.25
CA ARG A 240 20.59 -21.55 -38.26
C ARG A 240 21.77 -22.28 -37.64
N LYS A 241 22.31 -21.74 -36.54
CA LYS A 241 23.48 -22.30 -35.85
C LYS A 241 23.20 -23.67 -35.25
N TYR A 242 22.00 -23.87 -34.73
CA TYR A 242 21.60 -25.11 -34.03
C TYR A 242 20.67 -26.01 -34.85
N THR A 243 20.61 -25.84 -36.18
CA THR A 243 19.83 -26.69 -37.08
C THR A 243 20.14 -28.17 -36.87
N GLY A 244 19.12 -29.03 -36.74
CA GLY A 244 19.27 -30.47 -36.53
C GLY A 244 19.63 -30.85 -35.06
N THR A 245 19.54 -29.94 -34.15
CA THR A 245 19.68 -30.18 -32.71
C THR A 245 18.39 -29.87 -31.97
N LEU A 246 18.27 -30.35 -30.73
CA LEU A 246 17.13 -30.03 -29.84
C LEU A 246 16.88 -28.52 -29.70
N ILE A 247 17.95 -27.73 -29.67
CA ILE A 247 17.85 -26.25 -29.58
C ILE A 247 17.20 -25.69 -30.86
N GLY A 248 17.65 -26.12 -32.03
CA GLY A 248 17.06 -25.70 -33.29
C GLY A 248 15.59 -26.07 -33.41
N ASP A 249 15.25 -27.35 -33.09
CA ASP A 249 13.86 -27.81 -33.08
C ASP A 249 12.97 -27.00 -32.11
N TYR A 250 13.51 -26.70 -30.92
CA TYR A 250 12.81 -25.88 -29.92
C TYR A 250 12.52 -24.47 -30.45
N ILE A 251 13.52 -23.77 -30.99
CA ILE A 251 13.36 -22.45 -31.59
C ILE A 251 12.34 -22.50 -32.74
N GLY A 252 12.49 -23.49 -33.64
CA GLY A 252 11.63 -23.64 -34.80
C GLY A 252 10.14 -23.78 -34.46
N HIS A 253 9.82 -24.38 -33.30
CA HIS A 253 8.44 -24.49 -32.83
C HIS A 253 7.76 -23.12 -32.62
N PHE A 254 8.52 -22.09 -32.30
CA PHE A 254 8.01 -20.75 -32.03
C PHE A 254 8.17 -19.74 -33.18
N MET A 255 8.90 -20.10 -34.25
CA MET A 255 9.14 -19.21 -35.40
C MET A 255 7.92 -19.13 -36.32
N GLY A 256 7.84 -17.98 -37.07
CA GLY A 256 6.88 -17.81 -38.16
C GLY A 256 5.43 -17.49 -37.74
N ARG A 257 5.17 -17.22 -36.47
CA ARG A 257 3.85 -16.87 -35.97
C ARG A 257 3.93 -15.86 -34.83
N GLU A 258 2.84 -15.15 -34.57
CA GLU A 258 2.71 -14.34 -33.36
C GLU A 258 2.60 -15.24 -32.13
N LEU A 259 3.34 -14.88 -31.08
CA LEU A 259 3.36 -15.62 -29.83
C LEU A 259 2.48 -14.92 -28.79
N THR A 260 1.76 -15.70 -28.01
CA THR A 260 1.12 -15.20 -26.79
C THR A 260 2.19 -14.86 -25.73
N VAL A 261 1.83 -14.06 -24.73
CA VAL A 261 2.72 -13.69 -23.62
C VAL A 261 3.29 -14.93 -22.88
N VAL A 262 2.51 -16.02 -22.81
CA VAL A 262 2.94 -17.28 -22.18
C VAL A 262 3.95 -18.00 -23.05
N GLU A 263 3.68 -18.10 -24.35
CA GLU A 263 4.59 -18.75 -25.32
C GLU A 263 5.91 -17.99 -25.45
N GLU A 264 5.84 -16.67 -25.42
CA GLU A 264 7.04 -15.83 -25.44
C GLU A 264 7.92 -16.09 -24.20
N LYS A 265 7.31 -16.16 -23.00
CA LYS A 265 8.04 -16.55 -21.78
C LYS A 265 8.60 -17.97 -21.88
N ALA A 266 7.83 -18.92 -22.38
CA ALA A 266 8.29 -20.28 -22.58
C ALA A 266 9.51 -20.33 -23.50
N LEU A 267 9.45 -19.65 -24.67
CA LEU A 267 10.56 -19.58 -25.59
C LEU A 267 11.85 -19.11 -24.92
N TYR A 268 11.82 -17.96 -24.24
CA TYR A 268 13.02 -17.40 -23.62
C TYR A 268 13.57 -18.23 -22.47
N HIS A 269 12.72 -18.75 -21.58
CA HIS A 269 13.18 -19.58 -20.45
C HIS A 269 13.70 -20.94 -20.91
N GLY A 270 13.02 -21.58 -21.85
CA GLY A 270 13.48 -22.87 -22.38
C GLY A 270 14.76 -22.72 -23.19
N LEU A 271 14.86 -21.69 -24.03
CA LEU A 271 16.08 -21.42 -24.79
C LEU A 271 17.28 -21.15 -23.89
N GLN A 272 17.10 -20.33 -22.84
CA GLN A 272 18.14 -20.07 -21.85
C GLN A 272 18.61 -21.37 -21.19
N ALA A 273 17.70 -22.20 -20.70
CA ALA A 273 18.02 -23.48 -20.06
C ALA A 273 18.79 -24.44 -21.01
N LEU A 274 18.37 -24.49 -22.28
CA LEU A 274 19.04 -25.33 -23.28
C LEU A 274 20.45 -24.84 -23.64
N LEU A 275 20.63 -23.52 -23.74
CA LEU A 275 21.94 -22.91 -24.02
C LEU A 275 22.90 -23.11 -22.84
N GLU A 276 22.44 -22.89 -21.59
CA GLU A 276 23.24 -23.10 -20.38
C GLU A 276 23.74 -24.57 -20.27
N THR A 277 22.88 -25.54 -20.58
CA THR A 277 23.28 -26.97 -20.55
C THR A 277 24.24 -27.34 -21.66
N SER A 278 24.18 -26.64 -22.82
CA SER A 278 25.10 -26.93 -23.95
C SER A 278 26.53 -26.39 -23.72
N ILE A 279 26.72 -25.47 -22.78
CA ILE A 279 28.05 -24.93 -22.42
C ILE A 279 28.76 -25.86 -21.41
N LEU A 280 28.03 -26.72 -20.72
CA LEU A 280 28.54 -27.63 -19.71
C LEU A 280 28.96 -29.00 -20.27
N ASN A 281 28.75 -29.25 -21.55
CA ASN A 281 29.18 -30.43 -22.31
C ASN A 281 30.21 -30.04 -23.38
#